data_6e1203b80b950db494bd6da1269729c2
#
_entry.id   6e1203b80b950db494bd6da1269729c2
#
_cell.length_a   1.000
_cell.length_b   1.000
_cell.length_c   1.000
_cell.angle_alpha   90.00
_cell.angle_beta   90.00
_cell.angle_gamma   90.00
#
_symmetry.space_group_name_H-M   'P 1'
#
loop_
_entity.id
_entity.type
_entity.pdbx_description
1 polymer ?
#
loop_
_entity_poly.entity_id
_entity_poly.type
_entity_poly.pdbx_seq_one_letter_code
_entity_poly.pdbx_strand_id
1 'polypeptide(L)'
;EGKYSLIIEYCANKGTVNASAGFHHIGGLVGYFGENSSGYDNYVYIKESYNSGTVEVTQSGANSTYVGGIAGHLEDSNTSSWNVHIKNCYNRGSVLARTSNETYHAGGIVGKASYYLAMEYCYSSGRVRSQEEGGSYYRAPGMAGCHADGETLFPDSRLNQLFIEEGTAWDDWNESLPVIIDWGSYFDAADKSDKRSYGSFDFNSIWDIKSDINGGYPYLRNNP
;
A
#
# COMPACT_ATOMS: atom_id res chain seq x y z
N GLU A 1 -29.84 8.08 11.22
CA GLU A 1 -28.63 7.36 11.66
C GLU A 1 -27.55 7.73 10.67
N GLY A 2 -26.46 8.36 11.16
CA GLY A 2 -25.46 8.91 10.28
C GLY A 2 -24.46 7.83 9.82
N LYS A 3 -24.29 7.70 8.51
CA LYS A 3 -23.14 6.96 7.98
C LYS A 3 -21.90 7.85 8.13
N TYR A 4 -20.87 7.35 8.75
CA TYR A 4 -19.59 8.04 8.84
C TYR A 4 -18.73 7.63 7.63
N SER A 5 -18.23 8.59 6.89
CA SER A 5 -17.32 8.34 5.78
C SER A 5 -16.03 9.12 6.00
N LEU A 6 -14.90 8.45 5.92
CA LEU A 6 -13.61 9.10 5.80
C LEU A 6 -13.27 9.21 4.32
N ILE A 7 -13.12 10.42 3.82
CA ILE A 7 -12.72 10.67 2.43
C ILE A 7 -11.38 11.40 2.45
N ILE A 8 -10.38 10.82 1.83
CA ILE A 8 -9.06 11.40 1.60
C ILE A 8 -8.89 11.53 0.09
N GLU A 9 -8.85 12.76 -0.39
CA GLU A 9 -8.72 13.07 -1.81
C GLU A 9 -7.64 14.12 -2.04
N TYR A 10 -6.94 14.00 -3.16
CA TYR A 10 -5.94 14.97 -3.60
C TYR A 10 -4.87 15.26 -2.56
N CYS A 11 -4.55 14.26 -1.74
CA CYS A 11 -3.55 14.37 -0.69
C CYS A 11 -2.21 13.81 -1.16
N ALA A 12 -1.14 14.43 -0.69
CA ALA A 12 0.22 13.96 -0.99
C ALA A 12 1.10 13.99 0.25
N ASN A 13 1.84 12.92 0.48
CA ASN A 13 3.00 12.94 1.36
C ASN A 13 4.28 12.99 0.53
N LYS A 14 5.10 14.01 0.75
CA LYS A 14 6.42 14.19 0.13
C LYS A 14 7.55 14.14 1.18
N GLY A 15 7.17 14.08 2.46
CA GLY A 15 8.10 14.03 3.60
C GLY A 15 8.32 12.63 4.14
N THR A 16 9.27 12.48 5.04
CA THR A 16 9.53 11.22 5.73
C THR A 16 8.55 11.05 6.90
N VAL A 17 7.93 9.88 6.97
CA VAL A 17 7.18 9.40 8.13
C VAL A 17 8.02 8.33 8.81
N ASN A 18 8.41 8.57 10.05
CA ASN A 18 9.30 7.67 10.80
C ASN A 18 8.72 7.38 12.19
N ALA A 19 8.81 6.12 12.62
CA ALA A 19 8.48 5.69 13.96
C ALA A 19 9.49 4.71 14.52
N SER A 20 9.80 4.84 15.81
CA SER A 20 10.93 4.14 16.45
C SER A 20 10.58 3.30 17.67
N ALA A 21 9.35 3.29 18.17
CA ALA A 21 8.96 2.49 19.33
C ALA A 21 7.46 2.24 19.43
N GLY A 22 7.04 1.08 19.93
CA GLY A 22 5.64 0.73 20.25
C GLY A 22 4.91 -0.06 19.15
N PHE A 23 3.59 -0.17 19.26
CA PHE A 23 2.71 -0.69 18.20
C PHE A 23 2.56 0.36 17.10
N HIS A 24 2.72 -0.04 15.87
CA HIS A 24 2.69 0.92 14.79
C HIS A 24 1.75 0.53 13.66
N HIS A 25 0.91 1.46 13.31
CA HIS A 25 0.18 1.47 12.06
C HIS A 25 0.65 2.72 11.32
N ILE A 26 1.50 2.56 10.32
CA ILE A 26 2.19 3.67 9.69
C ILE A 26 1.94 3.68 8.20
N GLY A 27 1.42 4.80 7.72
CA GLY A 27 1.25 5.05 6.31
C GLY A 27 1.64 6.47 5.95
N GLY A 28 1.94 6.70 4.70
CA GLY A 28 2.27 8.03 4.21
C GLY A 28 1.14 9.03 4.37
N LEU A 29 -0.11 8.59 4.30
CA LEU A 29 -1.30 9.43 4.46
C LEU A 29 -2.16 9.02 5.66
N VAL A 30 -2.31 7.72 5.92
CA VAL A 30 -3.15 7.18 6.99
C VAL A 30 -2.34 6.19 7.82
N GLY A 31 -2.21 6.42 9.11
CA GLY A 31 -1.62 5.43 10.02
C GLY A 31 -2.57 4.26 10.23
N TYR A 32 -3.72 4.53 10.83
CA TYR A 32 -4.74 3.56 11.16
C TYR A 32 -6.14 4.12 10.93
N PHE A 33 -6.97 3.29 10.37
CA PHE A 33 -8.42 3.46 10.41
C PHE A 33 -9.03 2.14 10.86
N GLY A 34 -9.78 2.17 11.96
CA GLY A 34 -10.47 1.02 12.49
C GLY A 34 -11.87 1.39 12.91
N GLU A 35 -12.80 0.46 12.74
CA GLU A 35 -14.18 0.63 13.15
C GLU A 35 -14.36 0.24 14.61
N ASN A 36 -15.09 1.10 15.34
CA ASN A 36 -15.65 0.73 16.63
C ASN A 36 -16.94 -0.07 16.41
N SER A 37 -17.08 -1.21 17.04
CA SER A 37 -18.06 -2.28 16.92
C SER A 37 -19.55 -1.90 17.05
N SER A 38 -19.96 -0.74 16.59
CA SER A 38 -21.32 -0.20 16.77
C SER A 38 -22.30 -0.48 15.61
N GLY A 39 -21.96 -1.37 14.68
CA GLY A 39 -22.89 -1.85 13.66
C GLY A 39 -23.29 -0.81 12.59
N TYR A 40 -22.50 0.21 12.38
CA TYR A 40 -22.70 1.21 11.34
C TYR A 40 -21.79 0.92 10.14
N ASP A 41 -22.32 1.08 8.94
CA ASP A 41 -21.55 1.03 7.70
C ASP A 41 -20.64 2.27 7.61
N ASN A 42 -19.40 2.16 8.03
CA ASN A 42 -18.41 3.20 7.83
C ASN A 42 -17.69 2.98 6.50
N TYR A 43 -17.47 4.03 5.75
CA TYR A 43 -16.78 3.96 4.47
C TYR A 43 -15.47 4.72 4.52
N VAL A 44 -14.42 4.11 4.00
CA VAL A 44 -13.14 4.76 3.77
C VAL A 44 -12.89 4.87 2.27
N TYR A 45 -12.70 6.07 1.80
CA TYR A 45 -12.29 6.34 0.43
C TYR A 45 -10.98 7.11 0.42
N ILE A 46 -9.93 6.47 -0.10
CA ILE A 46 -8.65 7.13 -0.39
C ILE A 46 -8.54 7.17 -1.91
N LYS A 47 -8.57 8.36 -2.48
CA LYS A 47 -8.55 8.49 -3.93
C LYS A 47 -7.70 9.66 -4.41
N GLU A 48 -7.17 9.53 -5.63
CA GLU A 48 -6.36 10.53 -6.30
C GLU A 48 -5.29 11.14 -5.38
N SER A 49 -4.62 10.26 -4.64
CA SER A 49 -3.66 10.62 -3.59
C SER A 49 -2.38 9.80 -3.72
N TYR A 50 -1.27 10.32 -3.20
CA TYR A 50 -0.01 9.62 -3.34
C TYR A 50 0.97 9.81 -2.18
N ASN A 51 1.94 8.89 -2.13
CA ASN A 51 3.13 9.03 -1.31
C ASN A 51 4.38 9.00 -2.20
N SER A 52 5.22 9.99 -2.06
CA SER A 52 6.58 10.02 -2.63
C SER A 52 7.66 10.14 -1.55
N GLY A 53 7.26 10.28 -0.29
CA GLY A 53 8.14 10.31 0.86
C GLY A 53 8.45 8.93 1.42
N THR A 54 9.50 8.80 2.19
CA THR A 54 9.84 7.55 2.88
C THR A 54 8.89 7.30 4.04
N VAL A 55 8.42 6.06 4.16
CA VAL A 55 7.68 5.56 5.33
C VAL A 55 8.55 4.50 5.98
N GLU A 56 9.04 4.77 7.19
CA GLU A 56 10.01 3.90 7.86
C GLU A 56 9.59 3.59 9.30
N VAL A 57 9.74 2.33 9.66
CA VAL A 57 9.65 1.86 11.04
C VAL A 57 10.96 1.23 11.44
N THR A 58 11.49 1.66 12.57
CA THR A 58 12.60 1.00 13.24
C THR A 58 12.15 0.65 14.64
N GLN A 59 11.92 -0.62 14.91
CA GLN A 59 11.37 -1.07 16.19
C GLN A 59 12.20 -2.20 16.79
N SER A 60 12.41 -2.10 18.10
CA SER A 60 12.84 -3.22 18.93
C SER A 60 11.71 -3.62 19.89
N GLY A 61 11.09 -4.79 19.70
CA GLY A 61 10.03 -5.28 20.60
C GLY A 61 8.98 -6.17 19.91
N ALA A 62 8.17 -6.85 20.71
CA ALA A 62 7.31 -7.99 20.35
C ALA A 62 5.91 -7.62 19.82
N ASN A 63 5.73 -6.58 19.02
CA ASN A 63 4.41 -6.13 18.63
C ASN A 63 4.20 -6.09 17.12
N SER A 64 2.98 -6.35 16.68
CA SER A 64 2.60 -6.29 15.27
C SER A 64 2.76 -4.87 14.71
N THR A 65 3.39 -4.77 13.56
CA THR A 65 3.63 -3.50 12.87
C THR A 65 3.10 -3.58 11.43
N TYR A 66 2.33 -2.58 11.03
CA TYR A 66 1.74 -2.48 9.70
C TYR A 66 2.21 -1.21 9.02
N VAL A 67 2.91 -1.35 7.90
CA VAL A 67 3.55 -0.23 7.20
C VAL A 67 3.12 -0.22 5.75
N GLY A 68 2.53 0.88 5.31
CA GLY A 68 2.14 1.04 3.91
C GLY A 68 2.52 2.39 3.34
N GLY A 69 2.75 2.45 2.05
CA GLY A 69 3.08 3.70 1.38
C GLY A 69 1.95 4.73 1.48
N ILE A 70 0.71 4.29 1.43
CA ILE A 70 -0.49 5.13 1.58
C ILE A 70 -1.11 4.92 2.96
N ALA A 71 -1.40 3.69 3.34
CA ALA A 71 -2.07 3.39 4.61
C ALA A 71 -1.37 2.26 5.36
N GLY A 72 -1.19 2.42 6.66
CA GLY A 72 -0.60 1.39 7.52
C GLY A 72 -1.58 0.24 7.75
N HIS A 73 -2.72 0.53 8.35
CA HIS A 73 -3.75 -0.48 8.61
C HIS A 73 -5.16 0.12 8.40
N LEU A 74 -5.94 -0.57 7.60
CA LEU A 74 -7.34 -0.24 7.35
C LEU A 74 -8.18 -1.43 7.82
N GLU A 75 -8.97 -1.24 8.86
CA GLU A 75 -9.79 -2.27 9.47
C GLU A 75 -11.28 -1.97 9.25
N ASP A 76 -11.99 -2.96 8.70
CA ASP A 76 -13.43 -2.97 8.59
C ASP A 76 -13.96 -4.15 9.41
N SER A 77 -14.84 -3.89 10.35
CA SER A 77 -15.48 -4.92 11.15
C SER A 77 -16.66 -5.59 10.44
N ASN A 78 -17.11 -5.01 9.33
CA ASN A 78 -18.25 -5.53 8.59
C ASN A 78 -17.80 -6.57 7.57
N THR A 79 -18.12 -7.83 7.85
CA THR A 79 -17.78 -8.98 6.99
C THR A 79 -18.69 -9.13 5.77
N SER A 80 -19.53 -8.15 5.45
CA SER A 80 -20.52 -8.26 4.37
C SER A 80 -20.49 -7.12 3.35
N SER A 81 -19.68 -6.08 3.53
CA SER A 81 -19.67 -4.90 2.65
C SER A 81 -18.26 -4.45 2.29
N TRP A 82 -18.11 -3.92 1.09
CA TRP A 82 -16.89 -3.32 0.58
C TRP A 82 -16.80 -1.86 1.05
N ASN A 83 -16.26 -1.65 2.23
CA ASN A 83 -16.27 -0.34 2.87
C ASN A 83 -14.92 0.38 2.79
N VAL A 84 -13.85 -0.32 2.40
CA VAL A 84 -12.53 0.28 2.24
C VAL A 84 -12.17 0.33 0.76
N HIS A 85 -12.03 1.54 0.23
CA HIS A 85 -11.69 1.80 -1.16
C HIS A 85 -10.42 2.61 -1.30
N ILE A 86 -9.47 2.11 -2.09
CA ILE A 86 -8.28 2.86 -2.52
C ILE A 86 -8.30 2.92 -4.04
N LYS A 87 -8.38 4.12 -4.60
CA LYS A 87 -8.55 4.29 -6.05
C LYS A 87 -7.71 5.41 -6.60
N ASN A 88 -7.08 5.16 -7.76
CA ASN A 88 -6.22 6.13 -8.41
C ASN A 88 -5.15 6.68 -7.46
N CYS A 89 -4.45 5.79 -6.78
CA CYS A 89 -3.40 6.15 -5.83
C CYS A 89 -2.07 5.57 -6.25
N TYR A 90 -0.99 6.21 -5.81
CA TYR A 90 0.32 5.62 -6.05
C TYR A 90 1.30 5.84 -4.91
N ASN A 91 2.29 4.94 -4.83
CA ASN A 91 3.44 5.09 -3.96
C ASN A 91 4.74 5.04 -4.77
N ARG A 92 5.58 6.04 -4.60
CA ARG A 92 6.95 6.09 -5.10
C ARG A 92 7.98 6.21 -3.97
N GLY A 93 7.51 6.46 -2.77
CA GLY A 93 8.34 6.49 -1.59
C GLY A 93 8.78 5.10 -1.16
N SER A 94 9.95 5.00 -0.53
CA SER A 94 10.38 3.76 0.10
C SER A 94 9.50 3.43 1.29
N VAL A 95 9.14 2.15 1.42
CA VAL A 95 8.44 1.59 2.58
C VAL A 95 9.40 0.62 3.26
N LEU A 96 9.82 0.93 4.48
CA LEU A 96 10.87 0.21 5.18
C LEU A 96 10.34 -0.21 6.56
N ALA A 97 10.15 -1.51 6.77
CA ALA A 97 9.84 -2.07 8.08
C ALA A 97 11.08 -2.79 8.61
N ARG A 98 11.70 -2.27 9.67
CA ARG A 98 12.82 -2.88 10.38
C ARG A 98 12.40 -3.20 11.78
N THR A 99 12.25 -4.48 12.08
CA THR A 99 11.80 -4.92 13.40
C THR A 99 12.64 -6.08 13.90
N SER A 100 12.70 -6.24 15.21
CA SER A 100 13.40 -7.37 15.84
C SER A 100 12.49 -8.58 16.09
N ASN A 101 11.23 -8.54 15.66
CA ASN A 101 10.24 -9.58 15.91
C ASN A 101 9.31 -9.85 14.73
N GLU A 102 8.73 -11.04 14.74
CA GLU A 102 8.16 -11.79 13.63
C GLU A 102 6.84 -11.26 13.02
N THR A 103 6.23 -10.19 13.53
CA THR A 103 4.90 -9.79 13.07
C THR A 103 4.91 -8.40 12.45
N TYR A 104 5.24 -8.33 11.19
CA TYR A 104 5.16 -7.07 10.43
C TYR A 104 4.60 -7.31 9.05
N HIS A 105 3.89 -6.32 8.59
CA HIS A 105 3.28 -6.30 7.28
C HIS A 105 3.70 -5.01 6.59
N ALA A 106 4.46 -5.13 5.53
CA ALA A 106 4.87 -3.99 4.71
C ALA A 106 4.27 -4.13 3.31
N GLY A 107 3.67 -3.06 2.81
CA GLY A 107 3.14 -3.03 1.45
C GLY A 107 3.34 -1.68 0.79
N GLY A 108 3.51 -1.68 -0.52
CA GLY A 108 3.73 -0.44 -1.28
C GLY A 108 2.59 0.55 -1.18
N ILE A 109 1.35 0.07 -1.09
CA ILE A 109 0.15 0.90 -0.90
C ILE A 109 -0.39 0.73 0.51
N VAL A 110 -0.70 -0.49 0.96
CA VAL A 110 -1.30 -0.74 2.26
C VAL A 110 -0.53 -1.79 3.04
N GLY A 111 -0.26 -1.55 4.32
CA GLY A 111 0.40 -2.51 5.20
C GLY A 111 -0.51 -3.69 5.54
N LYS A 112 -1.72 -3.40 6.02
CA LYS A 112 -2.75 -4.40 6.29
C LYS A 112 -4.13 -3.82 6.01
N ALA A 113 -5.02 -4.61 5.43
CA ALA A 113 -6.45 -4.34 5.48
C ALA A 113 -7.19 -5.58 5.97
N SER A 114 -8.20 -5.38 6.79
CA SER A 114 -9.06 -6.46 7.26
C SER A 114 -10.22 -6.63 6.29
N TYR A 115 -10.48 -7.87 5.87
CA TYR A 115 -11.59 -8.36 5.04
C TYR A 115 -11.76 -7.69 3.65
N TYR A 116 -12.61 -6.70 3.47
CA TYR A 116 -13.07 -6.26 2.15
C TYR A 116 -12.39 -4.97 1.68
N LEU A 117 -11.21 -5.12 1.07
CA LEU A 117 -10.52 -4.03 0.40
C LEU A 117 -10.86 -3.98 -1.09
N ALA A 118 -11.34 -2.84 -1.58
CA ALA A 118 -11.38 -2.56 -3.00
C ALA A 118 -10.22 -1.63 -3.38
N MET A 119 -9.27 -2.13 -4.18
CA MET A 119 -8.14 -1.35 -4.67
C MET A 119 -8.15 -1.35 -6.20
N GLU A 120 -8.17 -0.16 -6.80
CA GLU A 120 -8.31 -0.02 -8.25
C GLU A 120 -7.40 1.08 -8.80
N TYR A 121 -6.80 0.82 -9.96
CA TYR A 121 -5.99 1.79 -10.70
C TYR A 121 -4.87 2.40 -9.85
N CYS A 122 -4.17 1.57 -9.13
CA CYS A 122 -3.07 1.98 -8.26
C CYS A 122 -1.74 1.42 -8.75
N TYR A 123 -0.65 2.11 -8.45
CA TYR A 123 0.67 1.54 -8.69
C TYR A 123 1.65 1.82 -7.55
N SER A 124 2.66 0.96 -7.44
CA SER A 124 3.81 1.15 -6.55
C SER A 124 5.10 0.98 -7.34
N SER A 125 5.96 1.97 -7.28
CA SER A 125 7.33 1.94 -7.80
C SER A 125 8.35 2.31 -6.72
N GLY A 126 7.89 2.49 -5.49
CA GLY A 126 8.73 2.67 -4.33
C GLY A 126 9.28 1.35 -3.82
N ARG A 127 10.51 1.38 -3.31
CA ARG A 127 11.14 0.20 -2.72
C ARG A 127 10.39 -0.23 -1.47
N VAL A 128 9.90 -1.46 -1.44
CA VAL A 128 9.25 -2.05 -0.26
C VAL A 128 10.19 -3.08 0.35
N ARG A 129 10.50 -2.94 1.63
CA ARG A 129 11.37 -3.86 2.36
C ARG A 129 10.86 -4.12 3.75
N SER A 130 10.95 -5.37 4.15
CA SER A 130 10.81 -5.82 5.52
C SER A 130 12.11 -6.50 5.92
N GLN A 131 12.69 -6.12 7.05
CA GLN A 131 13.98 -6.61 7.52
C GLN A 131 13.94 -6.84 9.02
N GLU A 132 14.35 -8.04 9.43
CA GLU A 132 14.62 -8.35 10.83
C GLU A 132 15.94 -7.73 11.29
N GLU A 133 16.02 -7.32 12.55
CA GLU A 133 17.27 -6.94 13.18
C GLU A 133 18.18 -8.15 13.26
N GLY A 134 19.24 -8.18 12.46
CA GLY A 134 20.13 -9.35 12.31
C GLY A 134 20.31 -9.83 10.87
N GLY A 135 19.56 -9.26 9.93
CA GLY A 135 19.86 -9.37 8.51
C GLY A 135 18.96 -10.26 7.66
N SER A 136 17.98 -10.95 8.25
CA SER A 136 17.00 -11.66 7.45
C SER A 136 15.99 -10.67 6.83
N TYR A 137 15.67 -10.86 5.55
CA TYR A 137 14.64 -10.12 4.87
C TYR A 137 13.39 -10.98 4.79
N TYR A 138 12.24 -10.35 4.98
CA TYR A 138 10.96 -11.01 4.82
C TYR A 138 10.21 -10.40 3.65
N ARG A 139 9.20 -11.08 3.19
CA ARG A 139 8.40 -10.67 2.05
C ARG A 139 7.78 -9.31 2.26
N ALA A 140 7.96 -8.45 1.29
CA ALA A 140 7.40 -7.12 1.26
C ALA A 140 6.73 -6.93 -0.12
N PRO A 141 5.45 -7.36 -0.26
CA PRO A 141 4.74 -7.25 -1.51
C PRO A 141 4.63 -5.81 -1.99
N GLY A 142 4.70 -5.63 -3.30
CA GLY A 142 4.69 -4.31 -3.92
C GLY A 142 3.44 -3.50 -3.64
N MET A 143 2.29 -4.11 -3.36
CA MET A 143 1.01 -3.41 -3.18
C MET A 143 0.48 -3.51 -1.76
N ALA A 144 0.25 -4.71 -1.25
CA ALA A 144 -0.35 -4.92 0.06
C ALA A 144 0.49 -5.86 0.90
N GLY A 145 0.64 -5.57 2.18
CA GLY A 145 1.46 -6.34 3.10
C GLY A 145 0.94 -7.75 3.32
N CYS A 146 1.86 -8.68 3.60
CA CYS A 146 1.53 -10.04 4.00
C CYS A 146 2.21 -10.37 5.34
N HIS A 147 1.71 -11.37 6.00
CA HIS A 147 2.30 -11.93 7.20
C HIS A 147 3.55 -12.77 6.86
N ALA A 148 4.51 -12.86 7.79
CA ALA A 148 5.70 -13.71 7.65
C ALA A 148 5.36 -15.18 7.38
N ASP A 149 4.21 -15.65 7.86
CA ASP A 149 3.72 -17.02 7.68
C ASP A 149 3.05 -17.28 6.31
N GLY A 150 3.02 -16.28 5.44
CA GLY A 150 2.39 -16.39 4.12
C GLY A 150 0.86 -16.34 4.13
N GLU A 151 0.25 -15.97 5.26
CA GLU A 151 -1.20 -15.79 5.31
C GLU A 151 -1.66 -14.63 4.43
N THR A 152 -2.67 -14.89 3.62
CA THR A 152 -3.32 -13.89 2.80
C THR A 152 -4.19 -12.99 3.67
N LEU A 153 -3.80 -11.75 3.86
CA LEU A 153 -4.53 -10.80 4.70
C LEU A 153 -5.78 -10.20 4.04
N PHE A 154 -6.10 -10.58 2.83
CA PHE A 154 -7.16 -9.99 2.02
C PHE A 154 -8.01 -11.05 1.32
N PRO A 155 -8.63 -11.99 2.06
CA PRO A 155 -9.25 -13.16 1.45
C PRO A 155 -10.37 -12.84 0.46
N ASP A 156 -11.05 -11.71 0.63
CA ASP A 156 -12.22 -11.32 -0.18
C ASP A 156 -12.05 -9.93 -0.84
N SER A 157 -10.83 -9.53 -1.16
CA SER A 157 -10.57 -8.21 -1.75
C SER A 157 -10.93 -8.14 -3.25
N ARG A 158 -11.38 -6.98 -3.69
CA ARG A 158 -11.54 -6.64 -5.11
C ARG A 158 -10.36 -5.82 -5.57
N LEU A 159 -9.52 -6.42 -6.40
CA LEU A 159 -8.26 -5.84 -6.83
C LEU A 159 -8.26 -5.77 -8.36
N ASN A 160 -8.12 -4.58 -8.90
CA ASN A 160 -8.25 -4.34 -10.33
C ASN A 160 -7.27 -3.29 -10.83
N GLN A 161 -6.57 -3.58 -11.94
CA GLN A 161 -5.62 -2.65 -12.56
C GLN A 161 -4.58 -2.12 -11.58
N LEU A 162 -3.86 -3.05 -10.94
CA LEU A 162 -2.77 -2.76 -10.02
C LEU A 162 -1.43 -3.01 -10.72
N PHE A 163 -0.45 -2.15 -10.52
CA PHE A 163 0.84 -2.22 -11.17
C PHE A 163 1.99 -2.03 -10.20
N ILE A 164 3.02 -2.86 -10.34
CA ILE A 164 4.21 -2.87 -9.52
C ILE A 164 5.42 -2.77 -10.43
N GLU A 165 6.37 -1.90 -10.12
CA GLU A 165 7.63 -1.86 -10.83
C GLU A 165 8.49 -3.07 -10.47
N GLU A 166 8.98 -3.76 -11.47
CA GLU A 166 9.83 -4.94 -11.30
C GLU A 166 11.08 -4.61 -10.47
N GLY A 167 11.43 -5.48 -9.52
CA GLY A 167 12.58 -5.33 -8.66
C GLY A 167 12.42 -4.34 -7.50
N THR A 168 11.28 -3.68 -7.34
CA THR A 168 11.03 -2.78 -6.21
C THR A 168 10.51 -3.48 -4.97
N ALA A 169 9.76 -4.55 -5.16
CA ALA A 169 9.36 -5.45 -4.08
C ALA A 169 10.45 -6.51 -3.86
N TRP A 170 10.71 -6.85 -2.61
CA TRP A 170 11.73 -7.82 -2.27
C TRP A 170 11.12 -9.15 -1.89
N ASP A 171 11.50 -10.20 -2.61
CA ASP A 171 11.14 -11.58 -2.33
C ASP A 171 12.41 -12.42 -2.26
N ASP A 172 12.92 -12.66 -1.06
CA ASP A 172 14.15 -13.45 -0.82
C ASP A 172 13.85 -14.94 -0.54
N TRP A 173 12.59 -15.35 -0.63
CA TRP A 173 12.21 -16.74 -0.32
C TRP A 173 11.97 -17.58 -1.56
N ASN A 174 12.77 -18.62 -1.63
CA ASN A 174 12.80 -19.67 -2.59
C ASN A 174 11.47 -20.46 -2.64
N GLU A 175 10.79 -20.34 -3.75
CA GLU A 175 10.00 -21.34 -4.51
C GLU A 175 8.85 -22.14 -3.90
N SER A 176 8.49 -22.10 -2.64
CA SER A 176 7.51 -23.08 -2.13
C SER A 176 6.27 -22.52 -1.41
N LEU A 177 6.07 -21.24 -1.33
CA LEU A 177 4.85 -20.68 -0.74
C LEU A 177 3.93 -20.11 -1.82
N PRO A 178 2.61 -20.25 -1.61
CA PRO A 178 1.65 -19.75 -2.58
C PRO A 178 1.88 -18.26 -2.80
N VAL A 179 1.90 -17.92 -4.07
CA VAL A 179 2.04 -16.59 -4.61
C VAL A 179 1.43 -15.58 -3.67
N ILE A 180 2.30 -14.85 -3.01
CA ILE A 180 1.90 -13.69 -2.31
C ILE A 180 1.38 -12.73 -3.30
N ILE A 181 0.32 -12.21 -2.94
CA ILE A 181 -0.54 -11.26 -3.56
C ILE A 181 0.24 -10.23 -4.36
N ASP A 182 0.81 -10.67 -5.42
CA ASP A 182 1.11 -9.93 -6.58
C ASP A 182 -0.19 -9.75 -7.36
N TRP A 183 -1.09 -9.02 -6.76
CA TRP A 183 -2.37 -8.70 -7.37
C TRP A 183 -2.22 -7.63 -8.45
N GLY A 184 -1.01 -7.43 -8.92
CA GLY A 184 -0.69 -6.46 -9.94
C GLY A 184 0.04 -7.07 -11.12
N SER A 185 -0.06 -6.42 -12.26
CA SER A 185 0.85 -6.67 -13.36
C SER A 185 2.17 -5.97 -13.08
N TYR A 186 3.28 -6.65 -13.33
CA TYR A 186 4.59 -6.02 -13.29
C TYR A 186 4.80 -5.14 -14.53
N PHE A 187 5.52 -4.05 -14.36
CA PHE A 187 6.07 -3.30 -15.46
C PHE A 187 7.57 -3.07 -15.27
N ASP A 188 8.32 -3.08 -16.37
CA ASP A 188 9.74 -2.74 -16.37
C ASP A 188 9.91 -1.22 -16.16
N ALA A 189 10.92 -0.82 -15.40
CA ALA A 189 11.30 0.58 -15.24
C ALA A 189 11.57 1.29 -16.59
N ALA A 190 11.96 0.56 -17.62
CA ALA A 190 12.11 1.07 -18.98
C ALA A 190 10.78 1.50 -19.61
N ASP A 191 9.69 0.84 -19.23
CA ASP A 191 8.34 1.05 -19.79
C ASP A 191 7.49 2.02 -18.96
N LYS A 192 8.05 2.62 -17.91
CA LYS A 192 7.35 3.52 -17.00
C LYS A 192 6.63 4.70 -17.65
N SER A 193 7.11 5.14 -18.80
CA SER A 193 6.53 6.25 -19.58
C SER A 193 5.56 5.79 -20.67
N ASP A 194 5.38 4.50 -20.87
CA ASP A 194 4.41 3.96 -21.80
C ASP A 194 3.04 3.81 -21.15
N LYS A 195 2.07 4.59 -21.59
CA LYS A 195 0.69 4.51 -21.08
C LYS A 195 0.07 3.11 -21.19
N ARG A 196 0.51 2.31 -22.16
CA ARG A 196 0.03 0.94 -22.37
C ARG A 196 0.42 -0.01 -21.23
N SER A 197 1.51 0.29 -20.52
CA SER A 197 1.95 -0.49 -19.37
C SER A 197 1.02 -0.40 -18.16
N TYR A 198 0.08 0.56 -18.17
CA TYR A 198 -0.85 0.80 -17.06
C TYR A 198 -2.30 0.42 -17.39
N GLY A 199 -2.49 -0.43 -18.39
CA GLY A 199 -3.79 -1.01 -18.70
C GLY A 199 -4.88 0.03 -18.92
N SER A 200 -5.93 -0.01 -18.11
CA SER A 200 -7.11 0.86 -18.24
C SER A 200 -7.05 2.13 -17.39
N PHE A 201 -5.86 2.60 -17.01
CA PHE A 201 -5.74 3.91 -16.36
C PHE A 201 -6.34 5.01 -17.24
N ASP A 202 -7.13 5.89 -16.64
CA ASP A 202 -7.74 7.02 -17.37
C ASP A 202 -6.73 8.15 -17.60
N PHE A 203 -6.00 8.06 -18.70
CA PHE A 203 -5.06 9.09 -19.13
C PHE A 203 -5.74 10.30 -19.79
N ASN A 204 -7.06 10.31 -19.93
CA ASN A 204 -7.79 11.45 -20.45
C ASN A 204 -8.09 12.48 -19.37
N SER A 205 -8.51 12.02 -18.19
CA SER A 205 -9.00 12.90 -17.12
C SER A 205 -8.23 12.84 -15.81
N ILE A 206 -7.71 11.67 -15.42
CA ILE A 206 -7.14 11.44 -14.07
C ILE A 206 -5.61 11.44 -14.12
N TRP A 207 -5.03 10.65 -15.00
CA TRP A 207 -3.59 10.44 -15.08
C TRP A 207 -2.93 11.19 -16.22
N ASP A 208 -1.64 11.51 -16.08
CA ASP A 208 -0.79 11.94 -17.17
C ASP A 208 0.64 11.40 -16.99
N ILE A 209 1.45 11.44 -18.04
CA ILE A 209 2.87 11.08 -18.01
C ILE A 209 3.64 12.19 -18.71
N LYS A 210 4.65 12.74 -18.03
CA LYS A 210 5.64 13.68 -18.56
C LYS A 210 7.01 13.33 -18.02
N SER A 211 8.03 13.43 -18.84
CA SER A 211 9.39 13.04 -18.48
C SER A 211 9.99 13.84 -17.32
N ASP A 212 9.56 15.07 -17.16
CA ASP A 212 10.01 16.03 -16.14
C ASP A 212 9.17 16.01 -14.85
N ILE A 213 8.03 15.34 -14.88
CA ILE A 213 7.15 15.18 -13.71
C ILE A 213 7.20 13.74 -13.24
N ASN A 214 7.21 13.56 -11.94
CA ASN A 214 7.17 12.25 -11.28
C ASN A 214 8.22 11.26 -11.81
N GLY A 215 9.36 11.76 -12.30
CA GLY A 215 10.43 10.94 -12.88
C GLY A 215 10.03 10.12 -14.12
N GLY A 216 9.00 10.57 -14.85
CA GLY A 216 8.47 9.89 -16.03
C GLY A 216 7.44 8.79 -15.73
N TYR A 217 7.04 8.60 -14.50
CA TYR A 217 5.91 7.73 -14.14
C TYR A 217 4.56 8.47 -14.26
N PRO A 218 3.44 7.75 -14.30
CA PRO A 218 2.13 8.39 -14.22
C PRO A 218 2.02 9.29 -12.97
N TYR A 219 1.39 10.41 -13.16
CA TYR A 219 1.04 11.33 -12.07
C TYR A 219 -0.42 11.75 -12.18
N LEU A 220 -0.98 12.20 -11.07
CA LEU A 220 -2.36 12.66 -11.00
C LEU A 220 -2.46 14.11 -11.49
N ARG A 221 -3.30 14.37 -12.50
CA ARG A 221 -3.44 15.71 -13.11
C ARG A 221 -3.83 16.79 -12.11
N ASN A 222 -4.68 16.43 -11.14
CA ASN A 222 -5.18 17.33 -10.12
C ASN A 222 -4.29 17.40 -8.86
N ASN A 223 -3.23 16.59 -8.81
CA ASN A 223 -2.31 16.49 -7.66
C ASN A 223 -0.91 16.08 -8.17
N PRO A 224 -0.21 16.94 -8.93
CA PRO A 224 1.10 16.67 -9.53
C PRO A 224 2.29 16.67 -8.54
#